data_d89462c347c106c3f8a954e928d9bdcc
#
_entry.id   d89462c347c106c3f8a954e928d9bdcc
#
_cell.length_a   1.000
_cell.length_b   1.000
_cell.length_c   1.000
_cell.angle_alpha   90.00
_cell.angle_beta   90.00
_cell.angle_gamma   90.00
#
_symmetry.space_group_name_H-M   'P 1'
#
loop_
_entity.id
_entity.type
_entity.pdbx_description
1 polymer ?
#
loop_
_entity_poly.entity_id
_entity_poly.type
_entity_poly.pdbx_seq_one_letter_code
_entity_poly.pdbx_strand_id
1 'polypeptide(L)'
;VRGAVSDRSEAVEARQAALKAELARIRSLLAGRPEVVALWAFGSVASDRVDEWSDLDLVVVVRSEEGFLDRSVRMGRWLEPRVGADLLVYTPEEVRGLLERPFFREEILRKGVTVPLHPSEDAGRSLTFGQEDLRMAELAMEEGLFNQVCFHAQQAVEKALKALLAASGELVPRTHRLADLWQRLPATDRDALVHLRDAAFDLDRYYLPARYPDALPGVLPEGLPGKEHAERAVETCRRVLGYVRQQLGGAQ
;
A
#
# COMPACT_ATOMS: atom_id res chain seq x y z
N VAL A 1 3.52 12.88 37.32
CA VAL A 1 4.23 12.40 36.09
C VAL A 1 3.39 11.37 35.31
N ARG A 2 2.65 10.46 35.95
CA ARG A 2 1.81 9.46 35.22
C ARG A 2 0.58 10.08 34.53
N GLY A 3 -0.02 11.15 35.03
CA GLY A 3 -1.20 11.78 34.43
C GLY A 3 -0.91 12.49 33.08
N ALA A 4 0.25 13.18 32.97
CA ALA A 4 0.60 13.94 31.77
C ALA A 4 0.97 13.05 30.55
N VAL A 5 1.44 11.84 30.80
CA VAL A 5 1.77 10.85 29.71
C VAL A 5 0.50 10.22 29.16
N SER A 6 -0.50 9.94 30.01
CA SER A 6 -1.81 9.41 29.60
C SER A 6 -2.59 10.41 28.76
N ASP A 7 -2.62 11.68 29.17
CA ASP A 7 -3.31 12.78 28.49
C ASP A 7 -2.74 13.04 27.09
N ARG A 8 -1.41 12.99 26.95
CA ARG A 8 -0.74 13.13 25.64
C ARG A 8 -1.00 11.96 24.70
N SER A 9 -1.07 10.73 25.20
CA SER A 9 -1.42 9.55 24.40
C SER A 9 -2.84 9.65 23.86
N GLU A 10 -3.80 10.05 24.68
CA GLU A 10 -5.19 10.25 24.29
C GLU A 10 -5.34 11.36 23.26
N ALA A 11 -4.59 12.46 23.38
CA ALA A 11 -4.59 13.55 22.41
C ALA A 11 -4.06 13.10 21.03
N VAL A 12 -2.98 12.31 21.00
CA VAL A 12 -2.42 11.75 19.76
C VAL A 12 -3.40 10.77 19.11
N GLU A 13 -4.03 9.89 19.87
CA GLU A 13 -5.03 8.95 19.37
C GLU A 13 -6.25 9.68 18.78
N ALA A 14 -6.74 10.70 19.49
CA ALA A 14 -7.84 11.55 19.02
C ALA A 14 -7.46 12.28 17.71
N ARG A 15 -6.22 12.83 17.63
CA ARG A 15 -5.74 13.47 16.40
C ARG A 15 -5.65 12.49 15.24
N GLN A 16 -5.10 11.32 15.48
CA GLN A 16 -4.99 10.26 14.45
C GLN A 16 -6.38 9.83 13.93
N ALA A 17 -7.35 9.66 14.82
CA ALA A 17 -8.73 9.35 14.45
C ALA A 17 -9.36 10.47 13.61
N ALA A 18 -9.16 11.74 13.99
CA ALA A 18 -9.67 12.90 13.26
C ALA A 18 -9.06 12.99 11.84
N LEU A 19 -7.74 12.80 11.70
CA LEU A 19 -7.05 12.81 10.41
C LEU A 19 -7.52 11.66 9.51
N LYS A 20 -7.69 10.45 10.05
CA LYS A 20 -8.24 9.29 9.32
C LYS A 20 -9.68 9.54 8.84
N ALA A 21 -10.54 10.06 9.70
CA ALA A 21 -11.93 10.38 9.35
C ALA A 21 -12.01 11.45 8.23
N GLU A 22 -11.17 12.47 8.32
CA GLU A 22 -11.13 13.53 7.32
C GLU A 22 -10.58 13.03 5.99
N LEU A 23 -9.52 12.21 6.01
CA LEU A 23 -8.99 11.57 4.81
C LEU A 23 -10.05 10.70 4.11
N ALA A 24 -10.82 9.93 4.89
CA ALA A 24 -11.93 9.12 4.34
C ALA A 24 -13.02 9.99 3.70
N ARG A 25 -13.36 11.13 4.33
CA ARG A 25 -14.32 12.09 3.78
C ARG A 25 -13.82 12.72 2.48
N ILE A 26 -12.58 13.23 2.46
CA ILE A 26 -11.95 13.82 1.27
C ILE A 26 -11.89 12.79 0.15
N ARG A 27 -11.43 11.56 0.43
CA ARG A 27 -11.41 10.47 -0.55
C ARG A 27 -12.78 10.25 -1.19
N SER A 28 -13.85 10.16 -0.38
CA SER A 28 -15.21 9.94 -0.88
C SER A 28 -15.70 11.06 -1.78
N LEU A 29 -15.37 12.30 -1.47
CA LEU A 29 -15.67 13.45 -2.32
C LEU A 29 -14.91 13.40 -3.65
N LEU A 30 -13.61 13.08 -3.60
CA LEU A 30 -12.76 13.02 -4.78
C LEU A 30 -13.09 11.82 -5.69
N ALA A 31 -13.50 10.68 -5.13
CA ALA A 31 -13.88 9.49 -5.90
C ALA A 31 -15.06 9.74 -6.87
N GLY A 32 -15.96 10.67 -6.52
CA GLY A 32 -17.08 11.08 -7.40
C GLY A 32 -16.69 12.03 -8.55
N ARG A 33 -15.39 12.35 -8.69
CA ARG A 33 -14.91 13.32 -9.67
C ARG A 33 -14.11 12.65 -10.78
N PRO A 34 -14.64 12.60 -12.03
CA PRO A 34 -13.96 11.91 -13.13
C PRO A 34 -12.63 12.55 -13.56
N GLU A 35 -12.43 13.83 -13.23
CA GLU A 35 -11.17 14.53 -13.46
C GLU A 35 -10.06 14.14 -12.48
N VAL A 36 -10.40 13.55 -11.32
CA VAL A 36 -9.40 13.13 -10.31
C VAL A 36 -8.79 11.80 -10.71
N VAL A 37 -7.47 11.79 -10.87
CA VAL A 37 -6.69 10.66 -11.37
C VAL A 37 -6.06 9.85 -10.25
N ALA A 38 -5.56 10.55 -9.20
CA ALA A 38 -4.91 9.91 -8.08
C ALA A 38 -4.97 10.78 -6.82
N LEU A 39 -4.87 10.13 -5.68
CA LEU A 39 -4.73 10.74 -4.36
C LEU A 39 -3.60 10.06 -3.61
N TRP A 40 -2.67 10.84 -3.08
CA TRP A 40 -1.58 10.36 -2.23
C TRP A 40 -1.58 11.13 -0.91
N ALA A 41 -1.29 10.44 0.18
CA ALA A 41 -0.97 11.06 1.47
C ALA A 41 0.56 11.01 1.67
N PHE A 42 1.11 12.03 2.31
CA PHE A 42 2.52 12.08 2.68
C PHE A 42 2.67 12.62 4.11
N GLY A 43 3.87 12.97 4.55
CA GLY A 43 4.10 13.50 5.88
C GLY A 43 3.82 12.53 7.02
N SER A 44 3.24 13.04 8.11
CA SER A 44 3.03 12.31 9.37
C SER A 44 2.07 11.13 9.23
N VAL A 45 0.97 11.32 8.48
CA VAL A 45 -0.05 10.29 8.25
C VAL A 45 0.50 9.12 7.44
N ALA A 46 1.32 9.39 6.42
CA ALA A 46 1.93 8.36 5.60
C ALA A 46 3.02 7.56 6.33
N SER A 47 3.72 8.20 7.28
CA SER A 47 4.83 7.61 8.03
C SER A 47 4.43 6.99 9.37
N ASP A 48 3.14 7.00 9.73
CA ASP A 48 2.61 6.58 11.04
C ASP A 48 3.26 7.31 12.23
N ARG A 49 3.62 8.61 12.04
CA ARG A 49 4.26 9.45 13.05
C ARG A 49 3.38 10.66 13.40
N VAL A 50 2.11 10.39 13.65
CA VAL A 50 1.15 11.42 14.02
C VAL A 50 1.40 11.87 15.45
N ASP A 51 1.41 13.17 15.66
CA ASP A 51 1.37 13.83 16.95
C ASP A 51 0.11 14.71 17.09
N GLU A 52 -0.05 15.39 18.19
CA GLU A 52 -1.21 16.24 18.49
C GLU A 52 -1.36 17.45 17.56
N TRP A 53 -0.30 17.83 16.83
CA TRP A 53 -0.23 19.00 15.93
C TRP A 53 -0.18 18.59 14.45
N SER A 54 -0.13 17.30 14.15
CA SER A 54 0.02 16.80 12.78
C SER A 54 -1.14 17.23 11.89
N ASP A 55 -0.83 17.69 10.69
CA ASP A 55 -1.77 18.03 9.64
C ASP A 55 -1.95 16.89 8.63
N LEU A 56 -2.91 17.04 7.71
CA LEU A 56 -3.18 16.11 6.65
C LEU A 56 -2.52 16.58 5.34
N ASP A 57 -1.40 15.99 4.99
CA ASP A 57 -0.64 16.33 3.77
C ASP A 57 -1.10 15.47 2.59
N LEU A 58 -1.67 16.09 1.55
CA LEU A 58 -2.24 15.40 0.39
C LEU A 58 -1.70 15.93 -0.94
N VAL A 59 -1.45 15.00 -1.86
CA VAL A 59 -1.31 15.29 -3.29
C VAL A 59 -2.55 14.77 -4.01
N VAL A 60 -3.23 15.67 -4.69
CA VAL A 60 -4.36 15.35 -5.57
C VAL A 60 -3.90 15.53 -7.01
N VAL A 61 -4.06 14.50 -7.84
CA VAL A 61 -3.74 14.58 -9.27
C VAL A 61 -5.03 14.69 -10.05
N VAL A 62 -5.18 15.79 -10.82
CA VAL A 62 -6.41 16.09 -11.56
C VAL A 62 -6.13 16.47 -13.00
N ARG A 63 -7.02 16.10 -13.92
CA ARG A 63 -7.02 16.66 -15.28
C ARG A 63 -7.65 18.04 -15.22
N SER A 64 -6.88 19.08 -15.57
CA SER A 64 -7.34 20.48 -15.52
C SER A 64 -6.47 21.35 -16.43
N GLU A 65 -7.08 22.33 -17.03
CA GLU A 65 -6.40 23.39 -17.81
C GLU A 65 -6.10 24.65 -16.97
N GLU A 66 -6.59 24.71 -15.74
CA GLU A 66 -6.35 25.83 -14.83
C GLU A 66 -4.90 25.85 -14.34
N GLY A 67 -4.41 27.07 -14.05
CA GLY A 67 -3.12 27.26 -13.40
C GLY A 67 -3.04 26.60 -12.02
N PHE A 68 -1.83 26.26 -11.58
CA PHE A 68 -1.59 25.55 -10.32
C PHE A 68 -2.26 26.23 -9.10
N LEU A 69 -2.12 27.55 -8.96
CA LEU A 69 -2.66 28.29 -7.83
C LEU A 69 -4.21 28.32 -7.84
N ASP A 70 -4.80 28.60 -9.00
CA ASP A 70 -6.27 28.71 -9.14
C ASP A 70 -6.93 27.36 -8.84
N ARG A 71 -6.36 26.29 -9.39
CA ARG A 71 -6.79 24.90 -9.16
C ARG A 71 -6.68 24.51 -7.69
N SER A 72 -5.56 24.85 -7.05
CA SER A 72 -5.33 24.54 -5.62
C SER A 72 -6.30 25.31 -4.72
N VAL A 73 -6.51 26.60 -4.97
CA VAL A 73 -7.48 27.41 -4.22
C VAL A 73 -8.91 26.89 -4.41
N ARG A 74 -9.29 26.58 -5.65
CA ARG A 74 -10.62 26.03 -5.96
C ARG A 74 -10.85 24.70 -5.26
N MET A 75 -9.87 23.80 -5.31
CA MET A 75 -9.93 22.49 -4.66
C MET A 75 -10.05 22.63 -3.14
N GLY A 76 -9.22 23.47 -2.53
CA GLY A 76 -9.24 23.73 -1.08
C GLY A 76 -10.59 24.30 -0.63
N ARG A 77 -11.15 25.26 -1.36
CA ARG A 77 -12.49 25.83 -1.06
C ARG A 77 -13.61 24.80 -1.20
N TRP A 78 -13.51 23.92 -2.19
CA TRP A 78 -14.54 22.90 -2.40
C TRP A 78 -14.45 21.76 -1.38
N LEU A 79 -13.25 21.33 -1.00
CA LEU A 79 -13.07 20.25 -0.01
C LEU A 79 -13.38 20.72 1.41
N GLU A 80 -13.16 22.00 1.72
CA GLU A 80 -13.34 22.59 3.05
C GLU A 80 -12.80 21.68 4.16
N PRO A 81 -11.46 21.46 4.23
CA PRO A 81 -10.88 20.56 5.22
C PRO A 81 -11.28 20.94 6.64
N ARG A 82 -11.70 19.94 7.42
CA ARG A 82 -12.14 20.10 8.82
C ARG A 82 -10.99 20.00 9.84
N VAL A 83 -9.81 19.68 9.35
CA VAL A 83 -8.53 19.65 10.09
C VAL A 83 -7.52 20.49 9.33
N GLY A 84 -6.38 20.81 9.95
CA GLY A 84 -5.25 21.39 9.22
C GLY A 84 -4.87 20.47 8.05
N ALA A 85 -4.79 21.01 6.84
CA ALA A 85 -4.48 20.21 5.66
C ALA A 85 -3.69 21.02 4.62
N ASP A 86 -2.61 20.41 4.13
CA ASP A 86 -1.84 20.88 2.99
C ASP A 86 -2.23 20.12 1.73
N LEU A 87 -2.82 20.85 0.76
CA LEU A 87 -3.31 20.30 -0.50
C LEU A 87 -2.42 20.73 -1.66
N LEU A 88 -1.66 19.80 -2.23
CA LEU A 88 -0.88 20.00 -3.44
C LEU A 88 -1.67 19.41 -4.63
N VAL A 89 -2.20 20.27 -5.50
CA VAL A 89 -3.06 19.84 -6.61
C VAL A 89 -2.30 19.96 -7.93
N TYR A 90 -1.91 18.83 -8.51
CA TYR A 90 -1.12 18.75 -9.73
C TYR A 90 -1.91 18.16 -10.90
N THR A 91 -1.49 18.47 -12.13
CA THR A 91 -1.90 17.70 -13.31
C THR A 91 -0.97 16.49 -13.52
N PRO A 92 -1.38 15.48 -14.30
CA PRO A 92 -0.48 14.37 -14.65
C PRO A 92 0.82 14.82 -15.33
N GLU A 93 0.77 15.88 -16.12
CA GLU A 93 1.93 16.49 -16.82
C GLU A 93 2.90 17.14 -15.83
N GLU A 94 2.36 17.92 -14.89
CA GLU A 94 3.16 18.54 -13.82
C GLU A 94 3.84 17.49 -12.95
N VAL A 95 3.12 16.41 -12.57
CA VAL A 95 3.71 15.30 -11.82
C VAL A 95 4.92 14.73 -12.56
N ARG A 96 4.81 14.46 -13.88
CA ARG A 96 5.95 13.97 -14.67
C ARG A 96 7.15 14.90 -14.61
N GLY A 97 6.93 16.22 -14.67
CA GLY A 97 7.98 17.24 -14.55
C GLY A 97 8.60 17.36 -13.15
N LEU A 98 7.90 16.88 -12.12
CA LEU A 98 8.36 16.93 -10.74
C LEU A 98 9.14 15.68 -10.29
N LEU A 99 9.15 14.60 -11.08
CA LEU A 99 9.80 13.33 -10.71
C LEU A 99 11.28 13.49 -10.37
N GLU A 100 11.96 14.44 -10.99
CA GLU A 100 13.39 14.74 -10.77
C GLU A 100 13.63 15.70 -9.57
N ARG A 101 12.58 16.30 -9.02
CA ARG A 101 12.72 17.24 -7.91
C ARG A 101 12.94 16.51 -6.59
N PRO A 102 13.97 16.85 -5.79
CA PRO A 102 14.31 16.12 -4.56
C PRO A 102 13.16 15.99 -3.58
N PHE A 103 12.43 17.06 -3.29
CA PHE A 103 11.27 17.03 -2.37
C PHE A 103 10.20 16.05 -2.86
N PHE A 104 9.79 16.17 -4.13
CA PHE A 104 8.74 15.32 -4.68
C PHE A 104 9.14 13.84 -4.67
N ARG A 105 10.39 13.57 -5.06
CA ARG A 105 10.94 12.21 -5.09
C ARG A 105 11.04 11.60 -3.69
N GLU A 106 11.57 12.34 -2.70
CA GLU A 106 11.84 11.80 -1.37
C GLU A 106 10.58 11.77 -0.50
N GLU A 107 9.81 12.86 -0.42
CA GLU A 107 8.69 12.96 0.50
C GLU A 107 7.40 12.36 -0.10
N ILE A 108 7.16 12.53 -1.40
CA ILE A 108 5.91 12.12 -2.03
C ILE A 108 6.05 10.74 -2.68
N LEU A 109 7.05 10.52 -3.56
CA LEU A 109 7.16 9.25 -4.26
C LEU A 109 7.72 8.13 -3.38
N ARG A 110 8.70 8.40 -2.53
CA ARG A 110 9.37 7.37 -1.72
C ARG A 110 8.66 7.11 -0.40
N LYS A 111 8.24 8.15 0.31
CA LYS A 111 7.61 8.05 1.64
C LYS A 111 6.09 8.12 1.61
N GLY A 112 5.52 8.77 0.60
CA GLY A 112 4.07 8.89 0.48
C GLY A 112 3.39 7.55 0.20
N VAL A 113 2.11 7.48 0.49
CA VAL A 113 1.26 6.31 0.31
C VAL A 113 0.10 6.62 -0.63
N THR A 114 -0.33 5.63 -1.39
CA THR A 114 -1.51 5.76 -2.24
C THR A 114 -2.76 5.66 -1.39
N VAL A 115 -3.69 6.58 -1.62
CA VAL A 115 -5.05 6.53 -1.06
C VAL A 115 -5.97 5.98 -2.14
N PRO A 116 -6.55 4.79 -1.97
CA PRO A 116 -7.45 4.21 -2.98
C PRO A 116 -8.68 5.08 -3.19
N LEU A 117 -8.87 5.61 -4.38
CA LEU A 117 -10.08 6.40 -4.71
C LEU A 117 -11.30 5.50 -4.85
N HIS A 118 -11.12 4.35 -5.49
CA HIS A 118 -12.15 3.34 -5.72
C HIS A 118 -11.73 2.02 -5.07
N PRO A 119 -11.91 1.86 -3.74
CA PRO A 119 -11.39 0.74 -2.97
C PRO A 119 -11.66 -0.63 -3.59
N SER A 120 -12.88 -0.89 -4.03
CA SER A 120 -13.26 -2.19 -4.62
C SER A 120 -12.59 -2.45 -5.97
N GLU A 121 -12.49 -1.44 -6.84
CA GLU A 121 -11.83 -1.56 -8.14
C GLU A 121 -10.31 -1.71 -7.98
N ASP A 122 -9.71 -0.91 -7.09
CA ASP A 122 -8.27 -0.97 -6.79
C ASP A 122 -7.88 -2.32 -6.18
N ALA A 123 -8.72 -2.84 -5.28
CA ALA A 123 -8.58 -4.17 -4.70
C ALA A 123 -8.70 -5.26 -5.77
N GLY A 124 -9.73 -5.20 -6.61
CA GLY A 124 -9.94 -6.14 -7.71
C GLY A 124 -8.77 -6.17 -8.68
N ARG A 125 -8.27 -5.00 -9.08
CA ARG A 125 -7.09 -4.87 -9.95
C ARG A 125 -5.84 -5.47 -9.31
N SER A 126 -5.60 -5.17 -8.04
CA SER A 126 -4.46 -5.72 -7.31
C SER A 126 -4.53 -7.25 -7.19
N LEU A 127 -5.72 -7.79 -6.91
CA LEU A 127 -5.95 -9.23 -6.87
C LEU A 127 -5.71 -9.90 -8.23
N THR A 128 -6.18 -9.30 -9.33
CA THR A 128 -5.95 -9.82 -10.68
C THR A 128 -4.45 -9.97 -10.97
N PHE A 129 -3.66 -8.92 -10.73
CA PHE A 129 -2.20 -9.00 -10.89
C PHE A 129 -1.55 -10.02 -9.96
N GLY A 130 -2.08 -10.21 -8.74
CA GLY A 130 -1.62 -11.28 -7.84
C GLY A 130 -1.90 -12.68 -8.40
N GLN A 131 -3.04 -12.87 -9.04
CA GLN A 131 -3.39 -14.14 -9.71
C GLN A 131 -2.51 -14.42 -10.93
N GLU A 132 -2.15 -13.39 -11.69
CA GLU A 132 -1.18 -13.49 -12.79
C GLU A 132 0.19 -13.93 -12.29
N ASP A 133 0.68 -13.35 -11.17
CA ASP A 133 1.93 -13.79 -10.56
C ASP A 133 1.86 -15.23 -10.05
N LEU A 134 0.74 -15.66 -9.46
CA LEU A 134 0.57 -17.08 -9.11
C LEU A 134 0.67 -17.98 -10.36
N ARG A 135 0.04 -17.56 -11.45
CA ARG A 135 0.14 -18.32 -12.70
C ARG A 135 1.58 -18.38 -13.23
N MET A 136 2.33 -17.29 -13.14
CA MET A 136 3.76 -17.27 -13.49
C MET A 136 4.57 -18.19 -12.58
N ALA A 137 4.29 -18.21 -11.27
CA ALA A 137 4.94 -19.13 -10.34
C ALA A 137 4.65 -20.61 -10.72
N GLU A 138 3.42 -20.94 -11.10
CA GLU A 138 3.04 -22.28 -11.50
C GLU A 138 3.75 -22.72 -12.80
N LEU A 139 3.82 -21.85 -13.81
CA LEU A 139 4.56 -22.11 -15.04
C LEU A 139 6.07 -22.29 -14.78
N ALA A 140 6.65 -21.43 -13.94
CA ALA A 140 8.04 -21.55 -13.55
C ALA A 140 8.32 -22.86 -12.78
N MET A 141 7.33 -23.37 -12.03
CA MET A 141 7.43 -24.65 -11.32
C MET A 141 7.50 -25.83 -12.30
N GLU A 142 6.70 -25.81 -13.36
CA GLU A 142 6.71 -26.81 -14.41
C GLU A 142 8.09 -26.88 -15.11
N GLU A 143 8.76 -25.73 -15.26
CA GLU A 143 10.07 -25.61 -15.90
C GLU A 143 11.26 -25.79 -14.92
N GLY A 144 10.99 -26.03 -13.62
CA GLY A 144 12.04 -26.18 -12.60
C GLY A 144 12.80 -24.89 -12.25
N LEU A 145 12.23 -23.73 -12.56
CA LEU A 145 12.82 -22.41 -12.28
C LEU A 145 12.48 -21.94 -10.86
N PHE A 146 12.95 -22.67 -9.85
CA PHE A 146 12.50 -22.53 -8.45
C PHE A 146 12.72 -21.15 -7.82
N ASN A 147 13.76 -20.41 -8.21
CA ASN A 147 13.97 -19.04 -7.80
C ASN A 147 12.87 -18.10 -8.34
N GLN A 148 12.43 -18.30 -9.59
CA GLN A 148 11.34 -17.53 -10.19
C GLN A 148 9.99 -17.89 -9.56
N VAL A 149 9.79 -19.16 -9.20
CA VAL A 149 8.62 -19.60 -8.43
C VAL A 149 8.51 -18.80 -7.14
N CYS A 150 9.58 -18.77 -6.34
CA CYS A 150 9.59 -18.08 -5.06
C CYS A 150 9.40 -16.57 -5.21
N PHE A 151 9.99 -15.95 -6.24
CA PHE A 151 9.83 -14.54 -6.54
C PHE A 151 8.37 -14.20 -6.88
N HIS A 152 7.77 -14.92 -7.83
CA HIS A 152 6.39 -14.67 -8.23
C HIS A 152 5.38 -14.99 -7.13
N ALA A 153 5.64 -16.00 -6.30
CA ALA A 153 4.82 -16.29 -5.13
C ALA A 153 4.84 -15.13 -4.11
N GLN A 154 6.01 -14.54 -3.85
CA GLN A 154 6.12 -13.35 -3.00
C GLN A 154 5.36 -12.17 -3.60
N GLN A 155 5.51 -11.89 -4.91
CA GLN A 155 4.80 -10.81 -5.60
C GLN A 155 3.28 -11.01 -5.56
N ALA A 156 2.81 -12.23 -5.71
CA ALA A 156 1.40 -12.56 -5.63
C ALA A 156 0.81 -12.30 -4.23
N VAL A 157 1.52 -12.73 -3.17
CA VAL A 157 1.11 -12.48 -1.79
C VAL A 157 1.14 -10.99 -1.47
N GLU A 158 2.16 -10.25 -1.91
CA GLU A 158 2.23 -8.79 -1.75
C GLU A 158 0.99 -8.10 -2.34
N LYS A 159 0.64 -8.44 -3.57
CA LYS A 159 -0.53 -7.86 -4.25
C LYS A 159 -1.84 -8.27 -3.57
N ALA A 160 -1.93 -9.50 -3.06
CA ALA A 160 -3.07 -9.96 -2.30
C ALA A 160 -3.29 -9.18 -0.99
N LEU A 161 -2.21 -8.95 -0.21
CA LEU A 161 -2.30 -8.15 1.01
C LEU A 161 -2.64 -6.68 0.71
N LYS A 162 -2.06 -6.12 -0.36
CA LYS A 162 -2.42 -4.78 -0.85
C LYS A 162 -3.88 -4.69 -1.29
N ALA A 163 -4.44 -5.75 -1.86
CA ALA A 163 -5.85 -5.81 -2.20
C ALA A 163 -6.77 -5.74 -0.97
N LEU A 164 -6.44 -6.43 0.12
CA LEU A 164 -7.18 -6.34 1.38
C LEU A 164 -7.11 -4.92 1.97
N LEU A 165 -5.93 -4.30 1.98
CA LEU A 165 -5.76 -2.92 2.44
C LEU A 165 -6.58 -1.94 1.59
N ALA A 166 -6.55 -2.08 0.28
CA ALA A 166 -7.35 -1.24 -0.61
C ALA A 166 -8.84 -1.42 -0.35
N ALA A 167 -9.32 -2.66 -0.22
CA ALA A 167 -10.73 -2.98 0.02
C ALA A 167 -11.26 -2.40 1.34
N SER A 168 -10.44 -2.43 2.40
CA SER A 168 -10.78 -1.81 3.69
C SER A 168 -10.70 -0.28 3.67
N GLY A 169 -10.22 0.30 2.56
CA GLY A 169 -10.00 1.74 2.43
C GLY A 169 -8.80 2.26 3.21
N GLU A 170 -7.93 1.36 3.69
CA GLU A 170 -6.68 1.71 4.34
C GLU A 170 -5.64 2.23 3.34
N LEU A 171 -4.67 2.99 3.85
CA LEU A 171 -3.55 3.46 3.06
C LEU A 171 -2.69 2.29 2.60
N VAL A 172 -2.47 2.17 1.29
CA VAL A 172 -1.64 1.12 0.72
C VAL A 172 -0.18 1.58 0.68
N PRO A 173 0.69 1.06 1.55
CA PRO A 173 2.08 1.51 1.63
C PRO A 173 2.89 1.03 0.42
N ARG A 174 3.92 1.82 0.05
CA ARG A 174 4.85 1.49 -1.05
C ARG A 174 5.98 0.57 -0.60
N THR A 175 5.68 -0.36 0.28
CA THR A 175 6.62 -1.39 0.70
C THR A 175 6.45 -2.65 -0.15
N HIS A 176 7.52 -3.45 -0.22
CA HIS A 176 7.52 -4.81 -0.77
C HIS A 176 7.66 -5.86 0.33
N ARG A 177 7.80 -5.43 1.60
CA ARG A 177 7.93 -6.34 2.74
C ARG A 177 6.54 -6.79 3.19
N LEU A 178 6.31 -8.08 3.15
CA LEU A 178 5.04 -8.69 3.56
C LEU A 178 4.74 -8.45 5.04
N ALA A 179 5.79 -8.44 5.88
CA ALA A 179 5.64 -8.14 7.30
C ALA A 179 5.07 -6.73 7.56
N ASP A 180 5.49 -5.72 6.79
CA ASP A 180 5.00 -4.35 6.92
C ASP A 180 3.54 -4.23 6.47
N LEU A 181 3.18 -4.91 5.38
CA LEU A 181 1.80 -4.98 4.88
C LEU A 181 0.88 -5.68 5.88
N TRP A 182 1.35 -6.79 6.43
CA TRP A 182 0.59 -7.59 7.40
C TRP A 182 0.19 -6.80 8.64
N GLN A 183 1.11 -5.99 9.18
CA GLN A 183 0.84 -5.16 10.36
C GLN A 183 -0.30 -4.17 10.15
N ARG A 184 -0.52 -3.75 8.90
CA ARG A 184 -1.55 -2.78 8.53
C ARG A 184 -2.89 -3.39 8.16
N LEU A 185 -2.96 -4.72 7.98
CA LEU A 185 -4.22 -5.41 7.71
C LEU A 185 -5.24 -5.18 8.85
N PRO A 186 -6.53 -5.13 8.53
CA PRO A 186 -7.59 -5.23 9.53
C PRO A 186 -7.38 -6.43 10.47
N ALA A 187 -7.76 -6.29 11.73
CA ALA A 187 -7.58 -7.36 12.72
C ALA A 187 -8.26 -8.67 12.28
N THR A 188 -9.46 -8.57 11.69
CA THR A 188 -10.21 -9.71 11.15
C THR A 188 -9.42 -10.50 10.10
N ASP A 189 -8.73 -9.81 9.18
CA ASP A 189 -7.92 -10.46 8.14
C ASP A 189 -6.64 -11.05 8.74
N ARG A 190 -6.00 -10.35 9.67
CA ARG A 190 -4.82 -10.87 10.38
C ARG A 190 -5.12 -12.14 11.15
N ASP A 191 -6.25 -12.17 11.86
CA ASP A 191 -6.67 -13.33 12.65
C ASP A 191 -7.01 -14.53 11.74
N ALA A 192 -7.72 -14.28 10.66
CA ALA A 192 -8.06 -15.32 9.68
C ALA A 192 -6.84 -15.93 8.99
N LEU A 193 -5.83 -15.11 8.69
CA LEU A 193 -4.60 -15.52 8.01
C LEU A 193 -3.46 -15.90 8.97
N VAL A 194 -3.65 -15.82 10.30
CA VAL A 194 -2.58 -15.97 11.30
C VAL A 194 -1.75 -17.26 11.12
N HIS A 195 -2.39 -18.34 10.72
CA HIS A 195 -1.74 -19.63 10.46
C HIS A 195 -0.86 -19.67 9.19
N LEU A 196 -0.90 -18.63 8.35
CA LEU A 196 -0.05 -18.44 7.16
C LEU A 196 1.04 -17.40 7.38
N ARG A 197 1.03 -16.68 8.50
CA ARG A 197 1.89 -15.53 8.76
C ARG A 197 3.37 -15.84 8.56
N ASP A 198 3.86 -16.86 9.24
CA ASP A 198 5.28 -17.18 9.22
C ASP A 198 5.73 -17.66 7.84
N ALA A 199 4.90 -18.47 7.17
CA ALA A 199 5.14 -18.90 5.81
C ALA A 199 5.11 -17.74 4.80
N ALA A 200 4.22 -16.76 4.99
CA ALA A 200 4.19 -15.56 4.18
C ALA A 200 5.44 -14.70 4.40
N PHE A 201 5.87 -14.51 5.66
CA PHE A 201 7.08 -13.73 5.96
C PHE A 201 8.35 -14.38 5.43
N ASP A 202 8.40 -15.71 5.38
CA ASP A 202 9.50 -16.44 4.76
C ASP A 202 9.67 -16.12 3.27
N LEU A 203 8.60 -15.70 2.57
CA LEU A 203 8.68 -15.28 1.17
C LEU A 203 9.50 -13.99 0.98
N ASP A 204 9.54 -13.10 1.97
CA ASP A 204 10.31 -11.84 1.88
C ASP A 204 11.81 -12.08 1.60
N ARG A 205 12.36 -13.22 2.05
CA ARG A 205 13.76 -13.60 1.80
C ARG A 205 14.08 -13.85 0.32
N TYR A 206 13.07 -14.12 -0.52
CA TYR A 206 13.27 -14.43 -1.93
C TYR A 206 13.18 -13.19 -2.85
N TYR A 207 12.66 -12.06 -2.34
CA TYR A 207 12.45 -10.86 -3.15
C TYR A 207 13.75 -10.29 -3.74
N LEU A 208 14.77 -10.09 -2.91
CA LEU A 208 16.03 -9.49 -3.35
C LEU A 208 16.93 -10.48 -4.11
N PRO A 209 17.16 -11.73 -3.64
CA PRO A 209 18.05 -12.68 -4.31
C PRO A 209 17.58 -13.07 -5.72
N ALA A 210 16.27 -13.12 -5.96
CA ALA A 210 15.73 -13.43 -7.27
C ALA A 210 16.00 -12.36 -8.32
N ARG A 211 16.14 -11.09 -7.89
CA ARG A 211 16.39 -9.94 -8.77
C ARG A 211 17.88 -9.59 -8.92
N TYR A 212 18.66 -9.83 -7.87
CA TYR A 212 20.05 -9.38 -7.76
C TYR A 212 20.92 -10.51 -7.19
N PRO A 213 21.29 -11.53 -7.99
CA PRO A 213 22.06 -12.69 -7.52
C PRO A 213 23.38 -12.29 -6.86
N ASP A 214 24.01 -11.21 -7.35
CA ASP A 214 25.32 -10.74 -6.88
C ASP A 214 25.24 -9.82 -5.65
N ALA A 215 24.04 -9.34 -5.29
CA ALA A 215 23.90 -8.34 -4.23
C ALA A 215 23.88 -8.94 -2.82
N LEU A 216 23.69 -10.24 -2.68
CA LEU A 216 23.41 -10.89 -1.40
C LEU A 216 24.14 -12.23 -1.23
N PRO A 217 25.47 -12.25 -1.17
CA PRO A 217 26.20 -13.47 -0.82
C PRO A 217 25.76 -13.94 0.58
N GLY A 218 25.18 -15.14 0.68
CA GLY A 218 24.84 -15.78 1.96
C GLY A 218 23.45 -15.45 2.54
N VAL A 219 22.55 -14.81 1.81
CA VAL A 219 21.16 -14.54 2.28
C VAL A 219 20.37 -15.83 2.46
N LEU A 220 20.63 -16.83 1.64
CA LEU A 220 20.17 -18.19 1.87
C LEU A 220 21.39 -19.06 2.17
N PRO A 221 21.53 -19.62 3.39
CA PRO A 221 22.66 -20.48 3.76
C PRO A 221 22.86 -21.66 2.79
N GLU A 222 21.79 -22.06 2.12
CA GLU A 222 21.72 -23.22 1.23
C GLU A 222 21.86 -22.85 -0.26
N GLY A 223 22.06 -21.55 -0.60
CA GLY A 223 22.12 -21.07 -1.99
C GLY A 223 20.75 -20.66 -2.55
N LEU A 224 20.52 -20.82 -3.85
CA LEU A 224 19.24 -20.51 -4.50
C LEU A 224 18.13 -21.45 -3.99
N PRO A 225 16.85 -21.00 -3.97
CA PRO A 225 15.75 -21.83 -3.52
C PRO A 225 15.64 -23.11 -4.37
N GLY A 226 15.54 -24.25 -3.68
CA GLY A 226 15.26 -25.54 -4.31
C GLY A 226 13.76 -25.84 -4.41
N LYS A 227 13.45 -27.04 -4.92
CA LYS A 227 12.08 -27.51 -5.18
C LYS A 227 11.16 -27.40 -3.95
N GLU A 228 11.62 -27.81 -2.78
CA GLU A 228 10.81 -27.76 -1.54
C GLU A 228 10.43 -26.34 -1.14
N HIS A 229 11.35 -25.37 -1.34
CA HIS A 229 11.07 -23.96 -1.10
C HIS A 229 10.00 -23.45 -2.05
N ALA A 230 10.11 -23.81 -3.33
CA ALA A 230 9.16 -23.44 -4.37
C ALA A 230 7.75 -24.02 -4.12
N GLU A 231 7.66 -25.30 -3.74
CA GLU A 231 6.39 -25.96 -3.41
C GLU A 231 5.69 -25.26 -2.25
N ARG A 232 6.41 -24.96 -1.16
CA ARG A 232 5.88 -24.22 -0.01
C ARG A 232 5.46 -22.80 -0.37
N ALA A 233 6.21 -22.12 -1.22
CA ALA A 233 5.91 -20.78 -1.69
C ALA A 233 4.59 -20.73 -2.48
N VAL A 234 4.40 -21.65 -3.43
CA VAL A 234 3.17 -21.76 -4.23
C VAL A 234 1.97 -22.10 -3.34
N GLU A 235 2.12 -23.05 -2.41
CA GLU A 235 1.04 -23.42 -1.51
C GLU A 235 0.61 -22.25 -0.61
N THR A 236 1.56 -21.53 -0.02
CA THR A 236 1.28 -20.33 0.77
C THR A 236 0.56 -19.27 -0.08
N CYS A 237 1.05 -19.02 -1.28
CA CYS A 237 0.45 -18.09 -2.22
C CYS A 237 -0.99 -18.44 -2.56
N ARG A 238 -1.27 -19.71 -2.93
CA ARG A 238 -2.63 -20.19 -3.24
C ARG A 238 -3.60 -19.96 -2.10
N ARG A 239 -3.17 -20.24 -0.87
CA ARG A 239 -4.01 -20.10 0.31
C ARG A 239 -4.32 -18.63 0.62
N VAL A 240 -3.33 -17.76 0.55
CA VAL A 240 -3.53 -16.31 0.76
C VAL A 240 -4.45 -15.73 -0.33
N LEU A 241 -4.18 -16.00 -1.60
CA LEU A 241 -5.02 -15.54 -2.71
C LEU A 241 -6.44 -16.12 -2.65
N GLY A 242 -6.58 -17.39 -2.22
CA GLY A 242 -7.87 -18.01 -2.01
C GLY A 242 -8.72 -17.27 -0.99
N TYR A 243 -8.13 -16.92 0.15
CA TYR A 243 -8.78 -16.11 1.18
C TYR A 243 -9.19 -14.73 0.64
N VAL A 244 -8.25 -14.01 0.02
CA VAL A 244 -8.52 -12.66 -0.50
C VAL A 244 -9.62 -12.66 -1.55
N ARG A 245 -9.61 -13.64 -2.46
CA ARG A 245 -10.68 -13.80 -3.46
C ARG A 245 -12.05 -14.02 -2.80
N GLN A 246 -12.12 -14.80 -1.73
CA GLN A 246 -13.36 -15.05 -0.99
C GLN A 246 -13.87 -13.75 -0.33
N GLN A 247 -12.98 -12.98 0.29
CA GLN A 247 -13.33 -11.70 0.92
C GLN A 247 -13.84 -10.67 -0.10
N LEU A 248 -13.18 -10.56 -1.25
CA LEU A 248 -13.57 -9.59 -2.29
C LEU A 248 -14.74 -10.06 -3.15
N GLY A 249 -14.94 -11.37 -3.30
CA GLY A 249 -16.07 -11.94 -4.05
C GLY A 249 -17.38 -12.01 -3.27
N GLY A 250 -17.34 -11.97 -1.95
CA GLY A 250 -18.51 -11.95 -1.07
C GLY A 250 -19.12 -10.54 -0.87
N ALA A 251 -18.54 -9.52 -1.46
CA ALA A 251 -18.97 -8.11 -1.34
C ALA A 251 -19.77 -7.59 -2.57
N GLN A 252 -20.25 -8.52 -3.45
CA GLN A 252 -21.13 -8.19 -4.60
C GLN A 252 -22.60 -8.39 -4.25
#